data_de6400e7f7891d9a2c4ce343fe28c05c
#
_entry.id   de6400e7f7891d9a2c4ce343fe28c05c
#
_cell.length_a   1.000
_cell.length_b   1.000
_cell.length_c   1.000
_cell.angle_alpha   90.00
_cell.angle_beta   90.00
_cell.angle_gamma   90.00
#
_symmetry.space_group_name_H-M   'P 1'
#
loop_
_entity.id
_entity.type
_entity.pdbx_description
1 polymer ?
#
loop_
_entity_poly.entity_id
_entity_poly.type
_entity_poly.pdbx_seq_one_letter_code
_entity_poly.pdbx_strand_id
1 'polypeptide(L)'
;MSPSLSLTVNGRTHELSLPPGTMLIDALRTDLALKGTRHGCGEGACGACTVLVNGIAVQSCDIAAAECAGAAIETIESDAAAPVAAAFLEFTAAQCGFCTAGIVMTILAWLRGRPVPDRAELIAKLDERHLCRCGAHARILRVADALVAHSAR
;
A
#
# COMPACT_ATOMS: atom_id res chain seq x y z
N MET A 1 -3.42 31.92 -2.19
CA MET A 1 -2.39 31.03 -2.76
C MET A 1 -2.33 29.81 -1.85
N SER A 2 -2.58 28.63 -2.37
CA SER A 2 -2.42 27.40 -1.57
C SER A 2 -0.93 27.25 -1.22
N PRO A 3 -0.60 26.87 0.03
CA PRO A 3 0.78 26.64 0.40
C PRO A 3 1.37 25.49 -0.44
N SER A 4 2.64 25.63 -0.84
CA SER A 4 3.37 24.54 -1.49
C SER A 4 3.60 23.43 -0.48
N LEU A 5 3.28 22.20 -0.87
CA LEU A 5 3.47 20.99 -0.09
C LEU A 5 4.52 20.11 -0.78
N SER A 6 5.60 19.80 -0.06
CA SER A 6 6.63 18.88 -0.54
C SER A 6 6.33 17.46 -0.10
N LEU A 7 6.15 16.53 -1.04
CA LEU A 7 5.97 15.10 -0.79
C LEU A 7 7.06 14.29 -1.46
N THR A 8 7.67 13.36 -0.73
CA THR A 8 8.61 12.39 -1.31
C THR A 8 7.88 11.07 -1.57
N VAL A 9 7.63 10.76 -2.84
CA VAL A 9 6.89 9.57 -3.28
C VAL A 9 7.76 8.69 -4.17
N ASN A 10 7.90 7.43 -3.81
CA ASN A 10 8.75 6.45 -4.52
C ASN A 10 10.16 6.97 -4.79
N GLY A 11 10.75 7.64 -3.78
CA GLY A 11 12.10 8.20 -3.85
C GLY A 11 12.24 9.50 -4.64
N ARG A 12 11.13 10.08 -5.12
CA ARG A 12 11.12 11.37 -5.84
C ARG A 12 10.38 12.42 -5.04
N THR A 13 10.96 13.62 -4.94
CA THR A 13 10.31 14.75 -4.28
C THR A 13 9.46 15.54 -5.29
N HIS A 14 8.26 15.87 -4.89
CA HIS A 14 7.26 16.61 -5.66
C HIS A 14 6.79 17.83 -4.88
N GLU A 15 6.79 19.00 -5.52
CA GLU A 15 6.20 20.22 -4.99
C GLU A 15 4.78 20.37 -5.52
N LEU A 16 3.80 20.32 -4.64
CA LEU A 16 2.38 20.31 -4.99
C LEU A 16 1.67 21.52 -4.38
N SER A 17 0.73 22.10 -5.10
CA SER A 17 -0.17 23.14 -4.60
C SER A 17 -1.57 22.54 -4.45
N LEU A 18 -1.85 21.99 -3.28
CA LEU A 18 -3.08 21.25 -2.99
C LEU A 18 -4.05 22.09 -2.17
N PRO A 19 -5.38 21.98 -2.42
CA PRO A 19 -6.38 22.52 -1.52
C PRO A 19 -6.22 21.97 -0.10
N PRO A 20 -6.53 22.77 0.94
CA PRO A 20 -6.54 22.26 2.32
C PRO A 20 -7.47 21.04 2.46
N GLY A 21 -7.02 20.04 3.21
CA GLY A 21 -7.80 18.81 3.43
C GLY A 21 -7.76 17.81 2.27
N THR A 22 -6.96 18.04 1.21
CA THR A 22 -6.77 17.03 0.16
C THR A 22 -6.22 15.74 0.76
N MET A 23 -6.93 14.62 0.54
CA MET A 23 -6.48 13.31 1.00
C MET A 23 -5.26 12.84 0.21
N LEU A 24 -4.40 12.06 0.87
CA LEU A 24 -3.19 11.54 0.22
C LEU A 24 -3.51 10.77 -1.06
N ILE A 25 -4.58 9.98 -1.08
CA ILE A 25 -5.00 9.23 -2.27
C ILE A 25 -5.28 10.12 -3.46
N ASP A 26 -5.90 11.29 -3.25
CA ASP A 26 -6.23 12.22 -4.33
C ASP A 26 -4.96 12.86 -4.89
N ALA A 27 -4.05 13.29 -4.03
CA ALA A 27 -2.73 13.78 -4.43
C ALA A 27 -1.97 12.75 -5.27
N LEU A 28 -1.93 11.49 -4.83
CA LEU A 28 -1.26 10.40 -5.55
C LEU A 28 -1.88 10.16 -6.92
N ARG A 29 -3.21 10.06 -7.00
CA ARG A 29 -3.90 9.63 -8.22
C ARG A 29 -4.15 10.75 -9.22
N THR A 30 -4.43 11.96 -8.72
CA THR A 30 -4.80 13.11 -9.57
C THR A 30 -3.58 13.96 -9.92
N ASP A 31 -2.81 14.37 -8.91
CA ASP A 31 -1.71 15.30 -9.13
C ASP A 31 -0.43 14.58 -9.59
N LEU A 32 -0.14 13.39 -9.04
CA LEU A 32 1.03 12.61 -9.39
C LEU A 32 0.76 11.52 -10.44
N ALA A 33 -0.48 11.31 -10.84
CA ALA A 33 -0.92 10.29 -11.81
C ALA A 33 -0.56 8.84 -11.42
N LEU A 34 -0.27 8.57 -10.14
CA LEU A 34 0.02 7.22 -9.60
C LEU A 34 -1.30 6.49 -9.34
N LYS A 35 -1.78 5.78 -10.34
CA LYS A 35 -3.13 5.19 -10.35
C LYS A 35 -3.20 3.74 -9.85
N GLY A 36 -2.09 3.13 -9.50
CA GLY A 36 -2.03 1.77 -8.96
C GLY A 36 -2.71 1.66 -7.59
N THR A 37 -2.52 2.65 -6.72
CA THR A 37 -3.28 2.80 -5.47
C THR A 37 -4.76 3.01 -5.79
N ARG A 38 -5.67 2.16 -5.25
CA ARG A 38 -7.09 2.16 -5.61
C ARG A 38 -7.96 2.87 -4.58
N HIS A 39 -8.86 3.74 -5.04
CA HIS A 39 -9.87 4.37 -4.20
C HIS A 39 -11.09 3.42 -4.10
N GLY A 40 -11.33 2.85 -2.92
CA GLY A 40 -12.45 1.93 -2.65
C GLY A 40 -13.53 2.60 -1.80
N CYS A 41 -13.47 2.47 -0.46
CA CYS A 41 -14.51 2.97 0.43
C CYS A 41 -14.44 4.48 0.71
N GLY A 42 -13.25 5.08 0.72
CA GLY A 42 -13.04 6.49 1.10
C GLY A 42 -13.09 6.78 2.60
N GLU A 43 -13.10 5.75 3.45
CA GLU A 43 -13.29 5.85 4.91
C GLU A 43 -12.33 4.93 5.71
N GLY A 44 -11.19 4.55 5.12
CA GLY A 44 -10.16 3.76 5.79
C GLY A 44 -10.46 2.29 6.02
N ALA A 45 -11.63 1.76 5.58
CA ALA A 45 -12.09 0.42 5.96
C ALA A 45 -11.64 -0.71 5.02
N CYS A 46 -11.63 -0.51 3.69
CA CYS A 46 -11.45 -1.61 2.73
C CYS A 46 -10.00 -1.95 2.40
N GLY A 47 -9.03 -1.11 2.73
CA GLY A 47 -7.60 -1.30 2.51
C GLY A 47 -7.10 -1.22 1.06
N ALA A 48 -7.97 -1.01 0.06
CA ALA A 48 -7.54 -0.95 -1.35
C ALA A 48 -6.57 0.21 -1.64
N CYS A 49 -6.59 1.25 -0.82
CA CYS A 49 -5.78 2.45 -0.93
C CYS A 49 -4.51 2.42 -0.06
N THR A 50 -4.14 1.28 0.52
CA THR A 50 -2.97 1.19 1.40
C THR A 50 -1.69 1.56 0.66
N VAL A 51 -0.91 2.43 1.28
CA VAL A 51 0.45 2.85 0.90
C VAL A 51 1.36 2.72 2.12
N LEU A 52 2.67 2.87 1.96
CA LEU A 52 3.57 2.99 3.11
C LEU A 52 3.93 4.45 3.33
N VAL A 53 3.84 4.91 4.56
CA VAL A 53 4.36 6.20 5.01
C VAL A 53 5.43 5.90 6.06
N ASN A 54 6.67 6.24 5.76
CA ASN A 54 7.84 5.88 6.57
C ASN A 54 7.90 4.36 6.88
N GLY A 55 7.53 3.51 5.91
CA GLY A 55 7.51 2.06 6.05
C GLY A 55 6.28 1.47 6.76
N ILE A 56 5.37 2.30 7.27
CA ILE A 56 4.15 1.88 7.96
C ILE A 56 2.98 1.87 6.98
N ALA A 57 2.22 0.77 6.94
CA ALA A 57 1.03 0.66 6.10
C ALA A 57 -0.11 1.54 6.62
N VAL A 58 -0.58 2.46 5.79
CA VAL A 58 -1.69 3.38 6.11
C VAL A 58 -2.68 3.45 4.95
N GLN A 59 -3.93 3.75 5.24
CA GLN A 59 -4.98 3.97 4.24
C GLN A 59 -4.93 5.42 3.73
N SER A 60 -4.47 5.62 2.51
CA SER A 60 -4.28 6.96 1.93
C SER A 60 -5.57 7.76 1.71
N CYS A 61 -6.75 7.14 1.80
CA CYS A 61 -8.04 7.83 1.78
C CYS A 61 -8.46 8.40 3.14
N ASP A 62 -7.72 8.10 4.21
CA ASP A 62 -8.04 8.48 5.59
C ASP A 62 -6.93 9.33 6.25
N ILE A 63 -5.96 9.78 5.47
CA ILE A 63 -4.89 10.67 5.91
C ILE A 63 -4.77 11.84 4.93
N ALA A 64 -4.64 13.06 5.46
CA ALA A 64 -4.43 14.23 4.63
C ALA A 64 -3.00 14.25 4.05
N ALA A 65 -2.85 14.67 2.79
CA ALA A 65 -1.54 14.78 2.15
C ALA A 65 -0.57 15.68 2.95
N ALA A 66 -1.10 16.74 3.58
CA ALA A 66 -0.32 17.65 4.41
C ALA A 66 0.32 16.98 5.64
N GLU A 67 -0.32 15.95 6.19
CA GLU A 67 0.20 15.18 7.33
C GLU A 67 1.41 14.31 6.94
N CYS A 68 1.59 14.08 5.65
CA CYS A 68 2.70 13.31 5.10
C CYS A 68 3.88 14.20 4.66
N ALA A 69 3.86 15.50 4.97
CA ALA A 69 4.97 16.40 4.66
C ALA A 69 6.29 15.89 5.26
N GLY A 70 7.34 15.78 4.44
CA GLY A 70 8.65 15.28 4.87
C GLY A 70 8.73 13.77 5.11
N ALA A 71 7.63 13.04 4.96
CA ALA A 71 7.64 11.57 5.05
C ALA A 71 8.03 10.92 3.73
N ALA A 72 8.61 9.71 3.80
CA ALA A 72 8.83 8.85 2.65
C ALA A 72 7.57 8.03 2.37
N ILE A 73 6.96 8.27 1.22
CA ILE A 73 5.75 7.56 0.78
C ILE A 73 6.13 6.53 -0.28
N GLU A 74 5.66 5.30 -0.12
CA GLU A 74 5.83 4.25 -1.12
C GLU A 74 4.46 3.74 -1.56
N THR A 75 4.29 3.60 -2.88
CA THR A 75 3.08 3.06 -3.50
C THR A 75 3.37 1.74 -4.20
N ILE A 76 2.34 1.10 -4.74
CA ILE A 76 2.48 -0.15 -5.52
C ILE A 76 3.40 0.02 -6.75
N GLU A 77 3.60 1.24 -7.23
CA GLU A 77 4.50 1.56 -8.35
C GLU A 77 5.98 1.66 -7.93
N SER A 78 6.30 1.51 -6.64
CA SER A 78 7.69 1.53 -6.17
C SER A 78 8.45 0.27 -6.56
N ASP A 79 9.76 0.39 -6.80
CA ASP A 79 10.63 -0.76 -7.08
C ASP A 79 10.60 -1.78 -5.93
N ALA A 80 10.42 -1.33 -4.69
CA ALA A 80 10.34 -2.18 -3.53
C ALA A 80 9.09 -3.07 -3.51
N ALA A 81 7.98 -2.64 -4.12
CA ALA A 81 6.76 -3.42 -4.22
C ALA A 81 6.83 -4.49 -5.33
N ALA A 82 7.69 -4.30 -6.33
CA ALA A 82 7.75 -5.15 -7.52
C ALA A 82 7.95 -6.65 -7.21
N PRO A 83 8.84 -7.09 -6.30
CA PRO A 83 9.00 -8.51 -5.98
C PRO A 83 7.74 -9.13 -5.37
N VAL A 84 7.04 -8.40 -4.50
CA VAL A 84 5.79 -8.87 -3.88
C VAL A 84 4.69 -8.95 -4.95
N ALA A 85 4.58 -7.94 -5.81
CA ALA A 85 3.61 -7.94 -6.92
C ALA A 85 3.87 -9.08 -7.91
N ALA A 86 5.13 -9.40 -8.23
CA ALA A 86 5.50 -10.53 -9.08
C ALA A 86 5.05 -11.87 -8.48
N ALA A 87 5.21 -12.06 -7.17
CA ALA A 87 4.74 -13.25 -6.50
C ALA A 87 3.20 -13.39 -6.56
N PHE A 88 2.43 -12.29 -6.56
CA PHE A 88 0.98 -12.35 -6.80
C PHE A 88 0.62 -12.90 -8.17
N LEU A 89 1.41 -12.60 -9.19
CA LEU A 89 1.23 -13.15 -10.55
C LEU A 89 1.57 -14.63 -10.58
N GLU A 90 2.71 -15.02 -10.01
CA GLU A 90 3.17 -16.41 -9.95
C GLU A 90 2.15 -17.33 -9.28
N PHE A 91 1.60 -16.91 -8.13
CA PHE A 91 0.61 -17.69 -7.38
C PHE A 91 -0.83 -17.46 -7.82
N THR A 92 -1.07 -16.69 -8.88
CA THR A 92 -2.41 -16.31 -9.36
C THR A 92 -3.28 -15.78 -8.21
N ALA A 93 -2.69 -14.97 -7.33
CA ALA A 93 -3.30 -14.52 -6.08
C ALA A 93 -4.24 -13.31 -6.25
N ALA A 94 -4.46 -12.85 -7.47
CA ALA A 94 -5.43 -11.82 -7.81
C ALA A 94 -6.48 -12.36 -8.79
N GLN A 95 -7.73 -11.90 -8.66
CA GLN A 95 -8.78 -12.11 -9.65
C GLN A 95 -9.10 -10.76 -10.33
N CYS A 96 -9.99 -9.94 -9.74
CA CYS A 96 -10.28 -8.62 -10.31
C CYS A 96 -9.13 -7.61 -10.14
N GLY A 97 -8.20 -7.86 -9.21
CA GLY A 97 -7.04 -7.02 -8.97
C GLY A 97 -7.30 -5.75 -8.13
N PHE A 98 -8.55 -5.44 -7.76
CA PHE A 98 -8.88 -4.17 -7.12
C PHE A 98 -8.22 -4.00 -5.73
N CYS A 99 -8.26 -5.02 -4.88
CA CYS A 99 -7.63 -5.00 -3.55
C CYS A 99 -6.12 -5.31 -3.58
N THR A 100 -5.59 -5.76 -4.71
CA THR A 100 -4.23 -6.30 -4.81
C THR A 100 -3.17 -5.28 -4.41
N ALA A 101 -3.28 -4.04 -4.89
CA ALA A 101 -2.30 -3.00 -4.58
C ALA A 101 -2.16 -2.79 -3.06
N GLY A 102 -3.28 -2.63 -2.36
CA GLY A 102 -3.26 -2.44 -0.91
C GLY A 102 -2.71 -3.64 -0.14
N ILE A 103 -3.08 -4.85 -0.55
CA ILE A 103 -2.59 -6.09 0.10
C ILE A 103 -1.09 -6.27 -0.13
N VAL A 104 -0.58 -5.99 -1.34
CA VAL A 104 0.85 -6.01 -1.65
C VAL A 104 1.62 -5.07 -0.73
N MET A 105 1.14 -3.84 -0.54
CA MET A 105 1.80 -2.86 0.34
C MET A 105 1.78 -3.32 1.81
N THR A 106 0.70 -3.93 2.28
CA THR A 106 0.63 -4.48 3.64
C THR A 106 1.59 -5.65 3.83
N ILE A 107 1.69 -6.56 2.85
CA ILE A 107 2.66 -7.67 2.89
C ILE A 107 4.09 -7.12 2.85
N LEU A 108 4.38 -6.11 2.04
CA LEU A 108 5.71 -5.48 2.00
C LEU A 108 6.09 -4.90 3.37
N ALA A 109 5.19 -4.18 4.02
CA ALA A 109 5.42 -3.65 5.37
C ALA A 109 5.67 -4.79 6.39
N TRP A 110 4.87 -5.84 6.31
CA TRP A 110 5.00 -7.01 7.19
C TRP A 110 6.36 -7.71 7.00
N LEU A 111 6.82 -7.92 5.76
CA LEU A 111 8.12 -8.52 5.46
C LEU A 111 9.30 -7.67 5.96
N ARG A 112 9.14 -6.36 6.09
CA ARG A 112 10.18 -5.44 6.61
C ARG A 112 10.29 -5.44 8.12
N GLY A 113 9.33 -5.99 8.85
CA GLY A 113 9.41 -6.18 10.30
C GLY A 113 10.66 -6.97 10.69
N ARG A 114 11.29 -6.63 11.84
CA ARG A 114 12.47 -7.33 12.33
C ARG A 114 12.32 -7.66 13.82
N PRO A 115 12.18 -8.94 14.20
CA PRO A 115 12.05 -10.11 13.30
C PRO A 115 10.81 -10.00 12.42
N VAL A 116 10.78 -10.72 11.28
CA VAL A 116 9.57 -10.79 10.45
C VAL A 116 8.43 -11.34 11.32
N PRO A 117 7.32 -10.59 11.45
CA PRO A 117 6.19 -11.03 12.26
C PRO A 117 5.64 -12.37 11.78
N ASP A 118 4.96 -13.09 12.65
CA ASP A 118 4.43 -14.39 12.28
C ASP A 118 3.23 -14.30 11.31
N ARG A 119 2.84 -15.45 10.77
CA ARG A 119 1.72 -15.55 9.82
C ARG A 119 0.38 -15.17 10.45
N ALA A 120 0.19 -15.38 11.75
CA ALA A 120 -1.04 -15.00 12.45
C ALA A 120 -1.19 -13.48 12.53
N GLU A 121 -0.11 -12.75 12.73
CA GLU A 121 -0.12 -11.28 12.68
C GLU A 121 -0.48 -10.75 11.29
N LEU A 122 0.03 -11.37 10.22
CA LEU A 122 -0.36 -10.99 8.86
C LEU A 122 -1.85 -11.22 8.63
N ILE A 123 -2.38 -12.39 9.03
CA ILE A 123 -3.81 -12.70 8.91
C ILE A 123 -4.64 -11.64 9.65
N ALA A 124 -4.28 -11.31 10.89
CA ALA A 124 -4.98 -10.29 11.67
C ALA A 124 -4.98 -8.92 10.98
N LYS A 125 -3.82 -8.50 10.44
CA LYS A 125 -3.72 -7.24 9.69
C LYS A 125 -4.58 -7.23 8.41
N LEU A 126 -4.63 -8.34 7.69
CA LEU A 126 -5.44 -8.45 6.47
C LEU A 126 -6.93 -8.48 6.81
N ASP A 127 -7.34 -9.19 7.87
CA ASP A 127 -8.74 -9.27 8.30
C ASP A 127 -9.25 -7.92 8.83
N GLU A 128 -8.39 -7.17 9.52
CA GLU A 128 -8.77 -5.86 10.07
C GLU A 128 -9.03 -4.81 8.98
N ARG A 129 -8.23 -4.81 7.90
CA ARG A 129 -8.13 -3.67 7.00
C ARG A 129 -8.22 -4.00 5.52
N HIS A 130 -8.48 -5.24 5.12
CA HIS A 130 -8.53 -5.59 3.70
C HIS A 130 -9.74 -6.41 3.32
N LEU A 131 -10.51 -5.88 2.36
CA LEU A 131 -11.66 -6.57 1.80
C LEU A 131 -11.35 -7.13 0.40
N CYS A 132 -11.33 -8.45 0.27
CA CYS A 132 -11.28 -9.12 -1.03
C CYS A 132 -12.62 -9.79 -1.34
N ARG A 133 -13.43 -9.19 -2.21
CA ARG A 133 -14.74 -9.75 -2.58
C ARG A 133 -14.65 -11.00 -3.46
N CYS A 134 -13.55 -11.18 -4.17
CA CYS A 134 -13.29 -12.39 -4.97
C CYS A 134 -12.88 -13.62 -4.15
N GLY A 135 -12.53 -13.43 -2.87
CA GLY A 135 -12.15 -14.54 -1.98
C GLY A 135 -10.78 -15.14 -2.27
N ALA A 136 -9.81 -14.35 -2.76
CA ALA A 136 -8.48 -14.86 -3.11
C ALA A 136 -7.56 -15.14 -1.89
N HIS A 137 -8.06 -15.03 -0.65
CA HIS A 137 -7.29 -15.06 0.60
C HIS A 137 -6.32 -16.24 0.72
N ALA A 138 -6.76 -17.47 0.40
CA ALA A 138 -5.90 -18.66 0.49
C ALA A 138 -4.65 -18.55 -0.44
N ARG A 139 -4.80 -17.93 -1.61
CA ARG A 139 -3.69 -17.72 -2.55
C ARG A 139 -2.79 -16.57 -2.09
N ILE A 140 -3.37 -15.50 -1.54
CA ILE A 140 -2.65 -14.38 -0.96
C ILE A 140 -1.74 -14.86 0.19
N LEU A 141 -2.24 -15.73 1.07
CA LEU A 141 -1.43 -16.29 2.16
C LEU A 141 -0.29 -17.19 1.66
N ARG A 142 -0.50 -17.92 0.56
CA ARG A 142 0.62 -18.69 -0.07
C ARG A 142 1.73 -17.78 -0.61
N VAL A 143 1.37 -16.61 -1.15
CA VAL A 143 2.37 -15.60 -1.56
C VAL A 143 3.22 -15.19 -0.37
N ALA A 144 2.60 -14.87 0.77
CA ALA A 144 3.31 -14.48 1.97
C ALA A 144 4.25 -15.60 2.48
N ASP A 145 3.75 -16.83 2.54
CA ASP A 145 4.54 -18.01 2.95
C ASP A 145 5.77 -18.20 2.04
N ALA A 146 5.61 -18.07 0.72
CA ALA A 146 6.71 -18.20 -0.24
C ALA A 146 7.76 -17.09 -0.10
N LEU A 147 7.33 -15.85 0.13
CA LEU A 147 8.25 -14.72 0.31
C LEU A 147 9.08 -14.83 1.59
N VAL A 148 8.50 -15.33 2.68
CA VAL A 148 9.24 -15.61 3.92
C VAL A 148 10.27 -16.71 3.70
N ALA A 149 9.90 -17.81 3.03
CA ALA A 149 10.82 -18.89 2.73
C ALA A 149 12.01 -18.45 1.86
N HIS A 150 11.82 -17.47 0.98
CA HIS A 150 12.89 -16.86 0.16
C HIS A 150 13.81 -15.94 0.98
N SER A 151 13.26 -15.20 1.93
CA SER A 151 14.02 -14.27 2.79
C SER A 151 14.90 -14.97 3.83
N ALA A 152 14.66 -16.25 4.11
CA ALA A 152 15.39 -17.07 5.08
C ALA A 152 16.60 -17.82 4.47
N ARG A 153 16.84 -17.67 3.16
CA ARG A 153 17.98 -18.26 2.42
C ARG A 153 19.07 -17.23 2.17
#